data_f98908a5c2b717d27faf9dd935585e7b
#
_entry.id   f98908a5c2b717d27faf9dd935585e7b
#
_cell.length_a   1.000
_cell.length_b   1.000
_cell.length_c   1.000
_cell.angle_alpha   90.00
_cell.angle_beta   90.00
_cell.angle_gamma   90.00
#
_symmetry.space_group_name_H-M   'P 1'
#
loop_
_entity.id
_entity.type
_entity.pdbx_description
1 polymer ?
#
loop_
_entity_poly.entity_id
_entity_poly.type
_entity_poly.pdbx_seq_one_letter_code
_entity_poly.pdbx_strand_id
1 'polypeptide(L)'
;MVSRNAARLVVALVGVIALLAAGQTAAFAAPTNDDYSAAIAVETVPFTTTIDASGATTGPTDPTTCSNKGSVWFTVTPERDGRLQADTIGSNYDTVLSAWIGDPGAFTQLACNDDYQAQQSRVAFPVTAGTTYRFMVGVCCGNGGVGGGSLRFSVSYVPPPPNDNFADAIAVTGLPYSNTQPYEAATQEAGETSVCASSQHTTWYSYTPTTTVSVVAQTNPMYAGINVYLGSSLGGLSFVRCTGLYDYRSLTFAAEAGRTYLFQVSGDGIAPHAFQLAEAPDPVANFAYYRSDPNSFDLVAFSNTAYDPAGAGLESFAWDFGDGTTSTEPNPGHRFPRDGDYPVQLTVETPDGRSDSITRVVEVRTHDVAIVRVKVPTSARVGQTVTVEVHVQNSRYEENVQVDLYKSVAGDYSHLGALKQMVPVRETGKTTRFAFTYTVTTDDLALGKLTFRAAADLSPNRDAIPADNELLSTPVKII
;
A
#
# COMPACT_ATOMS: atom_id res chain seq x y z
N MET A 1 30.89 -103.68 -28.05
CA MET A 1 30.05 -103.95 -29.20
C MET A 1 29.04 -102.74 -29.35
N VAL A 2 29.38 -101.90 -30.19
CA VAL A 2 28.71 -101.44 -31.42
C VAL A 2 27.21 -101.13 -31.23
N SER A 3 26.79 -99.92 -31.39
CA SER A 3 25.99 -99.46 -32.48
C SER A 3 25.84 -97.94 -32.51
N ARG A 4 26.21 -97.41 -33.63
CA ARG A 4 25.92 -95.98 -34.04
C ARG A 4 24.44 -95.80 -34.38
N ASN A 5 23.86 -94.67 -34.00
CA ASN A 5 22.81 -94.14 -34.82
C ASN A 5 22.90 -92.60 -34.84
N ALA A 6 23.09 -92.09 -36.01
CA ALA A 6 23.08 -90.69 -36.39
C ALA A 6 21.66 -90.13 -36.37
N ALA A 7 21.49 -89.07 -35.64
CA ALA A 7 20.21 -88.27 -35.73
C ALA A 7 20.47 -86.98 -36.53
N ARG A 8 19.83 -86.85 -37.62
CA ARG A 8 19.86 -85.64 -38.48
C ARG A 8 19.20 -84.42 -37.76
N LEU A 9 19.95 -83.36 -37.67
CA LEU A 9 19.50 -82.07 -37.15
C LEU A 9 18.68 -81.39 -38.32
N VAL A 10 17.40 -81.16 -38.12
CA VAL A 10 16.56 -80.30 -38.97
C VAL A 10 16.55 -78.93 -38.33
N VAL A 11 17.22 -77.95 -38.93
CA VAL A 11 17.14 -76.55 -38.54
C VAL A 11 15.86 -75.93 -39.11
N ALA A 12 14.85 -75.73 -38.32
CA ALA A 12 13.68 -74.93 -38.65
C ALA A 12 13.97 -73.45 -38.46
N LEU A 13 14.09 -72.68 -39.54
CA LEU A 13 14.21 -71.24 -39.59
C LEU A 13 12.87 -70.63 -39.30
N VAL A 14 12.59 -70.19 -38.06
CA VAL A 14 11.40 -69.41 -37.73
C VAL A 14 11.72 -67.95 -38.04
N GLY A 15 11.21 -67.42 -39.14
CA GLY A 15 11.24 -66.02 -39.48
C GLY A 15 10.27 -65.23 -38.58
N VAL A 16 10.80 -64.44 -37.68
CA VAL A 16 10.02 -63.44 -36.93
C VAL A 16 9.77 -62.26 -37.87
N ILE A 17 8.56 -62.19 -38.43
CA ILE A 17 8.08 -60.97 -39.08
C ILE A 17 7.68 -60.01 -37.96
N ALA A 18 8.55 -59.03 -37.63
CA ALA A 18 8.16 -57.90 -36.83
C ALA A 18 7.26 -56.99 -37.64
N LEU A 19 5.94 -57.04 -37.39
CA LEU A 19 5.03 -55.99 -37.83
C LEU A 19 5.41 -54.70 -37.04
N LEU A 20 6.10 -53.80 -37.72
CA LEU A 20 6.14 -52.39 -37.33
C LEU A 20 4.75 -51.82 -37.56
N ALA A 21 3.91 -51.83 -36.51
CA ALA A 21 2.75 -50.98 -36.44
C ALA A 21 3.24 -49.55 -36.34
N ALA A 22 3.50 -48.88 -37.46
CA ALA A 22 3.58 -47.44 -37.52
C ALA A 22 2.22 -46.93 -37.04
N GLY A 23 2.18 -46.44 -35.81
CA GLY A 23 1.04 -45.69 -35.32
C GLY A 23 0.84 -44.50 -36.26
N GLN A 24 -0.11 -44.62 -37.16
CA GLN A 24 -0.61 -43.48 -37.91
C GLN A 24 -1.32 -42.60 -36.89
N THR A 25 -0.69 -41.52 -36.47
CA THR A 25 -1.40 -40.41 -35.86
C THR A 25 -2.43 -39.97 -36.91
N ALA A 26 -3.70 -40.13 -36.61
CA ALA A 26 -4.75 -39.62 -37.46
C ALA A 26 -4.47 -38.12 -37.67
N ALA A 27 -4.07 -37.77 -38.89
CA ALA A 27 -3.97 -36.36 -39.25
C ALA A 27 -5.42 -35.84 -39.28
N PHE A 28 -5.72 -34.92 -38.39
CA PHE A 28 -6.99 -34.18 -38.44
C PHE A 28 -7.05 -33.45 -39.79
N ALA A 29 -8.19 -33.46 -40.44
CA ALA A 29 -8.39 -32.66 -41.65
C ALA A 29 -8.37 -31.16 -41.25
N ALA A 30 -7.69 -30.33 -42.02
CA ALA A 30 -7.72 -28.90 -41.82
C ALA A 30 -9.16 -28.37 -41.90
N PRO A 31 -9.56 -27.45 -41.04
CA PRO A 31 -10.88 -26.81 -41.11
C PRO A 31 -11.07 -26.09 -42.46
N THR A 32 -12.28 -25.90 -42.89
CA THR A 32 -12.56 -25.26 -44.18
C THR A 32 -12.10 -23.81 -44.24
N ASN A 33 -11.96 -23.15 -43.12
CA ASN A 33 -11.51 -21.77 -42.94
C ASN A 33 -10.09 -21.69 -42.34
N ASP A 34 -9.26 -22.70 -42.56
CA ASP A 34 -7.84 -22.73 -42.17
C ASP A 34 -7.05 -21.63 -42.90
N ASP A 35 -7.35 -21.39 -44.15
CA ASP A 35 -6.69 -20.37 -44.95
C ASP A 35 -7.53 -19.08 -44.97
N TYR A 36 -6.85 -17.93 -44.92
CA TYR A 36 -7.45 -16.60 -45.05
C TYR A 36 -8.42 -16.49 -46.24
N SER A 37 -8.06 -17.06 -47.42
CA SER A 37 -8.87 -17.03 -48.61
C SER A 37 -10.21 -17.80 -48.51
N ALA A 38 -10.30 -18.67 -47.54
CA ALA A 38 -11.47 -19.50 -47.25
C ALA A 38 -12.16 -19.08 -45.93
N ALA A 39 -11.90 -17.89 -45.43
CA ALA A 39 -12.50 -17.37 -44.20
C ALA A 39 -14.03 -17.48 -44.22
N ILE A 40 -14.63 -17.93 -43.12
CA ILE A 40 -16.09 -17.99 -43.00
C ILE A 40 -16.63 -16.54 -42.96
N ALA A 41 -17.52 -16.24 -43.90
CA ALA A 41 -18.23 -14.97 -43.92
C ALA A 41 -19.33 -14.91 -42.86
N VAL A 42 -19.30 -13.90 -42.02
CA VAL A 42 -20.37 -13.57 -41.06
C VAL A 42 -21.35 -12.65 -41.76
N GLU A 43 -22.43 -13.24 -42.27
CA GLU A 43 -23.43 -12.53 -43.06
C GLU A 43 -24.32 -11.61 -42.23
N THR A 44 -24.56 -11.95 -40.96
CA THR A 44 -25.38 -11.15 -40.02
C THR A 44 -24.81 -11.16 -38.65
N VAL A 45 -24.94 -10.03 -37.95
CA VAL A 45 -24.54 -9.86 -36.53
C VAL A 45 -25.83 -9.66 -35.71
N PRO A 46 -26.09 -10.44 -34.61
CA PRO A 46 -25.16 -11.36 -33.94
C PRO A 46 -24.98 -12.70 -34.70
N PHE A 47 -23.78 -13.27 -34.59
CA PHE A 47 -23.40 -14.56 -35.16
C PHE A 47 -22.73 -15.44 -34.09
N THR A 48 -22.99 -16.74 -34.17
CA THR A 48 -22.30 -17.73 -33.34
C THR A 48 -22.16 -19.03 -34.16
N THR A 49 -21.00 -19.65 -34.12
CA THR A 49 -20.74 -20.93 -34.72
C THR A 49 -19.86 -21.80 -33.83
N THR A 50 -19.87 -23.12 -34.10
CA THR A 50 -18.93 -24.05 -33.46
C THR A 50 -18.32 -24.91 -34.59
N ILE A 51 -16.99 -24.94 -34.64
CA ILE A 51 -16.21 -25.70 -35.63
C ILE A 51 -15.15 -26.55 -34.92
N ASP A 52 -14.69 -27.60 -35.61
CA ASP A 52 -13.52 -28.36 -35.18
C ASP A 52 -12.28 -27.72 -35.79
N ALA A 53 -11.44 -27.10 -34.91
CA ALA A 53 -10.20 -26.48 -35.30
C ALA A 53 -8.96 -27.38 -35.04
N SER A 54 -9.16 -28.68 -34.72
CA SER A 54 -8.07 -29.59 -34.33
C SER A 54 -7.00 -29.78 -35.40
N GLY A 55 -7.33 -29.58 -36.67
CA GLY A 55 -6.41 -29.70 -37.80
C GLY A 55 -5.93 -28.38 -38.37
N ALA A 56 -6.19 -27.26 -37.68
CA ALA A 56 -5.80 -25.93 -38.14
C ALA A 56 -4.28 -25.80 -38.27
N THR A 57 -3.82 -25.14 -39.32
CA THR A 57 -2.41 -24.88 -39.62
C THR A 57 -2.11 -23.38 -39.55
N THR A 58 -0.86 -23.02 -39.57
CA THR A 58 -0.45 -21.60 -39.67
C THR A 58 -0.03 -21.33 -41.11
N GLY A 59 -0.79 -20.51 -41.80
CA GLY A 59 -0.52 -20.12 -43.16
C GLY A 59 0.74 -19.22 -43.29
N PRO A 60 1.40 -19.21 -44.45
CA PRO A 60 2.64 -18.40 -44.62
C PRO A 60 2.39 -16.88 -44.60
N THR A 61 1.14 -16.46 -44.75
CA THR A 61 0.71 -15.04 -44.70
C THR A 61 -0.01 -14.67 -43.41
N ASP A 62 -0.16 -15.60 -42.49
CA ASP A 62 -0.81 -15.32 -41.19
C ASP A 62 0.03 -14.38 -40.38
N PRO A 63 -0.57 -13.35 -39.77
CA PRO A 63 0.14 -12.48 -38.87
C PRO A 63 0.68 -13.25 -37.67
N THR A 64 1.95 -13.01 -37.34
CA THR A 64 2.63 -13.65 -36.20
C THR A 64 2.55 -12.84 -34.91
N THR A 65 2.04 -11.62 -34.96
CA THR A 65 1.73 -10.80 -33.77
C THR A 65 0.56 -11.44 -33.04
N CYS A 66 0.53 -11.36 -31.69
CA CYS A 66 -0.48 -12.07 -30.90
C CYS A 66 -0.24 -13.57 -30.69
N SER A 67 0.99 -14.05 -30.90
CA SER A 67 1.51 -15.39 -30.48
C SER A 67 0.62 -16.62 -30.74
N ASN A 68 -0.13 -16.67 -31.83
CA ASN A 68 -1.02 -17.77 -32.17
C ASN A 68 -0.35 -18.78 -33.10
N LYS A 69 -0.83 -20.01 -33.04
CA LYS A 69 -0.47 -21.11 -33.93
C LYS A 69 -1.75 -21.85 -34.34
N GLY A 70 -1.77 -22.39 -35.58
CA GLY A 70 -2.94 -23.12 -36.07
C GLY A 70 -4.17 -22.21 -36.10
N SER A 71 -4.31 -21.42 -37.14
CA SER A 71 -5.32 -20.34 -37.23
C SER A 71 -6.53 -20.74 -38.05
N VAL A 72 -7.69 -20.22 -37.67
CA VAL A 72 -8.92 -20.23 -38.50
C VAL A 72 -9.42 -18.80 -38.65
N TRP A 73 -10.05 -18.54 -39.81
CA TRP A 73 -10.40 -17.18 -40.21
C TRP A 73 -11.91 -16.97 -40.37
N PHE A 74 -12.34 -15.76 -39.93
CA PHE A 74 -13.71 -15.27 -40.16
C PHE A 74 -13.64 -13.83 -40.71
N THR A 75 -14.66 -13.47 -41.49
CA THR A 75 -14.78 -12.08 -42.00
C THR A 75 -16.16 -11.53 -41.69
N VAL A 76 -16.22 -10.22 -41.41
CA VAL A 76 -17.46 -9.48 -41.20
C VAL A 76 -17.39 -8.13 -41.90
N THR A 77 -18.47 -7.76 -42.56
CA THR A 77 -18.66 -6.40 -43.10
C THR A 77 -19.89 -5.82 -42.45
N PRO A 78 -19.68 -4.95 -41.38
CA PRO A 78 -20.77 -4.36 -40.64
C PRO A 78 -21.70 -3.51 -41.53
N GLU A 79 -23.00 -3.60 -41.30
CA GLU A 79 -23.99 -2.76 -41.97
C GLU A 79 -24.10 -1.34 -41.39
N ARG A 80 -23.53 -1.11 -40.21
CA ARG A 80 -23.58 0.16 -39.50
C ARG A 80 -22.28 0.41 -38.73
N ASP A 81 -22.03 1.68 -38.48
CA ASP A 81 -20.97 2.08 -37.52
C ASP A 81 -21.31 1.57 -36.12
N GLY A 82 -20.30 1.39 -35.29
CA GLY A 82 -20.46 0.97 -33.89
C GLY A 82 -19.24 0.26 -33.36
N ARG A 83 -19.44 -0.62 -32.38
CA ARG A 83 -18.41 -1.47 -31.83
C ARG A 83 -18.80 -2.94 -31.98
N LEU A 84 -17.90 -3.72 -32.53
CA LEU A 84 -18.04 -5.17 -32.56
C LEU A 84 -17.24 -5.79 -31.43
N GLN A 85 -17.84 -6.79 -30.81
CA GLN A 85 -17.18 -7.70 -29.88
C GLN A 85 -17.17 -9.08 -30.52
N ALA A 86 -16.03 -9.75 -30.50
CA ALA A 86 -15.92 -11.16 -30.81
C ALA A 86 -15.30 -11.89 -29.61
N ASP A 87 -15.75 -13.13 -29.37
CA ASP A 87 -15.24 -13.99 -28.32
C ASP A 87 -15.21 -15.49 -28.72
N THR A 88 -14.39 -16.23 -27.95
CA THR A 88 -14.24 -17.67 -28.08
C THR A 88 -14.76 -18.42 -26.86
N ILE A 89 -15.60 -17.78 -26.04
CA ILE A 89 -16.15 -18.34 -24.79
C ILE A 89 -16.96 -19.60 -25.07
N GLY A 90 -16.59 -20.70 -24.41
CA GLY A 90 -17.16 -22.02 -24.61
C GLY A 90 -16.33 -22.93 -25.51
N SER A 91 -15.18 -22.48 -25.99
CA SER A 91 -14.17 -23.35 -26.62
C SER A 91 -13.54 -24.28 -25.59
N ASN A 92 -13.01 -25.41 -26.02
CA ASN A 92 -12.40 -26.41 -25.13
C ASN A 92 -10.88 -26.40 -25.11
N TYR A 93 -10.28 -25.35 -25.65
CA TYR A 93 -8.83 -25.15 -25.68
C TYR A 93 -8.46 -23.67 -25.41
N ASP A 94 -7.18 -23.43 -25.17
CA ASP A 94 -6.59 -22.13 -24.96
C ASP A 94 -6.49 -21.35 -26.27
N THR A 95 -7.33 -20.31 -26.42
CA THR A 95 -7.52 -19.57 -27.66
C THR A 95 -6.78 -18.25 -27.66
N VAL A 96 -6.27 -17.83 -28.81
CA VAL A 96 -5.87 -16.46 -29.10
C VAL A 96 -6.78 -15.89 -30.17
N LEU A 97 -7.41 -14.76 -29.89
CA LEU A 97 -8.29 -14.05 -30.82
C LEU A 97 -7.70 -12.72 -31.22
N SER A 98 -7.60 -12.47 -32.50
CA SER A 98 -7.14 -11.19 -33.05
C SER A 98 -8.06 -10.65 -34.13
N ALA A 99 -8.13 -9.32 -34.22
CA ALA A 99 -8.93 -8.62 -35.25
C ALA A 99 -8.02 -7.76 -36.12
N TRP A 100 -8.31 -7.73 -37.41
CA TRP A 100 -7.47 -7.17 -38.45
C TRP A 100 -8.28 -6.41 -39.50
N ILE A 101 -7.60 -5.43 -40.17
CA ILE A 101 -8.06 -4.81 -41.41
C ILE A 101 -6.91 -4.89 -42.44
N GLY A 102 -7.27 -4.89 -43.72
CA GLY A 102 -6.30 -5.03 -44.81
C GLY A 102 -6.26 -6.44 -45.39
N ASP A 103 -5.27 -6.71 -46.26
CA ASP A 103 -5.10 -7.94 -46.97
C ASP A 103 -3.78 -8.66 -46.63
N PRO A 104 -3.59 -9.93 -47.00
CA PRO A 104 -2.36 -10.66 -46.72
C PRO A 104 -1.10 -9.90 -47.12
N GLY A 105 -0.16 -9.79 -46.16
CA GLY A 105 1.07 -9.02 -46.29
C GLY A 105 0.95 -7.53 -45.95
N ALA A 106 -0.27 -7.01 -45.71
CA ALA A 106 -0.55 -5.62 -45.32
C ALA A 106 -1.62 -5.53 -44.22
N PHE A 107 -1.71 -6.53 -43.36
CA PHE A 107 -2.64 -6.53 -42.22
C PHE A 107 -2.26 -5.47 -41.18
N THR A 108 -3.25 -4.70 -40.74
CA THR A 108 -3.17 -3.85 -39.58
C THR A 108 -3.97 -4.44 -38.44
N GLN A 109 -3.33 -4.70 -37.31
CA GLN A 109 -3.97 -5.24 -36.11
C GLN A 109 -4.82 -4.16 -35.44
N LEU A 110 -6.08 -4.49 -35.15
CA LEU A 110 -7.02 -3.63 -34.43
C LEU A 110 -7.13 -4.02 -32.95
N ALA A 111 -7.16 -5.32 -32.67
CA ALA A 111 -7.23 -5.84 -31.31
C ALA A 111 -6.61 -7.25 -31.24
N CYS A 112 -6.17 -7.62 -30.07
CA CYS A 112 -5.66 -8.96 -29.76
C CYS A 112 -5.90 -9.27 -28.30
N ASN A 113 -6.32 -10.50 -28.01
CA ASN A 113 -6.48 -11.00 -26.65
C ASN A 113 -6.23 -12.50 -26.63
N ASP A 114 -5.69 -12.97 -25.52
CA ASP A 114 -5.32 -14.34 -25.25
C ASP A 114 -6.18 -14.88 -24.09
N ASP A 115 -6.26 -14.16 -22.99
CA ASP A 115 -6.99 -14.55 -21.78
C ASP A 115 -7.99 -13.46 -21.37
N TYR A 116 -9.28 -13.66 -21.66
CA TYR A 116 -10.36 -12.81 -21.15
C TYR A 116 -11.14 -13.50 -20.02
N GLN A 117 -11.56 -14.75 -20.26
CA GLN A 117 -12.23 -15.58 -19.27
C GLN A 117 -11.55 -16.95 -19.24
N ALA A 118 -10.71 -17.19 -18.25
CA ALA A 118 -9.79 -18.32 -18.21
C ALA A 118 -8.95 -18.36 -19.51
N GLN A 119 -9.01 -19.42 -20.28
CA GLN A 119 -8.25 -19.64 -21.51
C GLN A 119 -9.01 -19.22 -22.78
N GLN A 120 -10.13 -18.51 -22.66
CA GLN A 120 -10.88 -18.01 -23.81
C GLN A 120 -10.69 -16.51 -23.98
N SER A 121 -10.66 -16.08 -25.22
CA SER A 121 -10.33 -14.75 -25.66
C SER A 121 -11.55 -13.92 -25.99
N ARG A 122 -11.44 -12.59 -25.83
CA ARG A 122 -12.42 -11.61 -26.31
C ARG A 122 -11.70 -10.38 -26.82
N VAL A 123 -12.15 -9.87 -27.95
CA VAL A 123 -11.73 -8.58 -28.50
C VAL A 123 -12.96 -7.70 -28.77
N ALA A 124 -12.79 -6.38 -28.59
CA ALA A 124 -13.81 -5.41 -28.96
C ALA A 124 -13.13 -4.16 -29.55
N PHE A 125 -13.64 -3.64 -30.67
CA PHE A 125 -13.04 -2.51 -31.37
C PHE A 125 -14.10 -1.74 -32.19
N PRO A 126 -13.89 -0.44 -32.45
CA PRO A 126 -14.79 0.35 -33.27
C PRO A 126 -14.79 -0.14 -34.74
N VAL A 127 -15.95 -0.10 -35.39
CA VAL A 127 -16.13 -0.49 -36.80
C VAL A 127 -16.91 0.57 -37.56
N THR A 128 -16.58 0.67 -38.86
CA THR A 128 -17.26 1.53 -39.82
C THR A 128 -18.06 0.69 -40.79
N ALA A 129 -19.28 1.10 -41.08
CA ALA A 129 -20.18 0.44 -42.06
C ALA A 129 -19.49 0.23 -43.42
N GLY A 130 -19.66 -0.93 -44.01
CA GLY A 130 -19.10 -1.27 -45.31
C GLY A 130 -17.60 -1.63 -45.33
N THR A 131 -16.91 -1.52 -44.21
CA THR A 131 -15.50 -1.93 -44.07
C THR A 131 -15.43 -3.41 -43.68
N THR A 132 -14.62 -4.21 -44.38
CA THR A 132 -14.44 -5.63 -44.05
C THR A 132 -13.38 -5.80 -42.96
N TYR A 133 -13.78 -6.39 -41.86
CA TYR A 133 -12.94 -6.80 -40.75
C TYR A 133 -12.70 -8.29 -40.74
N ARG A 134 -11.57 -8.72 -40.21
CA ARG A 134 -11.13 -10.09 -40.20
C ARG A 134 -10.78 -10.51 -38.80
N PHE A 135 -11.22 -11.71 -38.42
CA PHE A 135 -10.85 -12.33 -37.16
C PHE A 135 -10.00 -13.56 -37.44
N MET A 136 -8.92 -13.68 -36.73
CA MET A 136 -8.07 -14.87 -36.71
C MET A 136 -8.08 -15.45 -35.30
N VAL A 137 -8.47 -16.73 -35.21
CA VAL A 137 -8.46 -17.47 -33.95
C VAL A 137 -7.42 -18.56 -34.05
N GLY A 138 -6.47 -18.57 -33.12
CA GLY A 138 -5.44 -19.58 -33.02
C GLY A 138 -5.36 -20.21 -31.63
N VAL A 139 -4.32 -20.99 -31.40
CA VAL A 139 -3.98 -21.63 -30.12
C VAL A 139 -2.88 -20.82 -29.44
N CYS A 140 -3.04 -20.52 -28.11
CA CYS A 140 -2.02 -19.89 -27.33
C CYS A 140 -0.83 -20.80 -26.99
N CYS A 141 0.30 -20.17 -26.76
CA CYS A 141 1.41 -20.61 -25.89
C CYS A 141 2.11 -21.92 -26.27
N GLY A 142 1.81 -22.50 -27.44
CA GLY A 142 2.70 -23.41 -28.16
C GLY A 142 3.05 -24.72 -27.52
N ASN A 143 2.12 -25.42 -26.91
CA ASN A 143 2.33 -26.81 -26.53
C ASN A 143 2.13 -27.77 -27.76
N GLY A 144 3.23 -27.97 -28.51
CA GLY A 144 3.38 -29.19 -29.32
C GLY A 144 2.65 -29.26 -30.63
N GLY A 145 2.37 -28.18 -31.34
CA GLY A 145 2.22 -28.24 -32.83
C GLY A 145 0.98 -28.87 -33.40
N VAL A 146 -0.09 -29.08 -32.66
CA VAL A 146 -1.39 -29.54 -33.20
C VAL A 146 -2.41 -28.45 -32.85
N GLY A 147 -3.06 -27.90 -33.87
CA GLY A 147 -4.04 -26.84 -33.68
C GLY A 147 -5.24 -27.29 -32.85
N GLY A 148 -5.82 -26.39 -32.19
CA GLY A 148 -7.11 -26.24 -31.58
C GLY A 148 -7.86 -27.48 -31.11
N GLY A 149 -9.15 -27.28 -31.04
CA GLY A 149 -10.16 -28.24 -30.61
C GLY A 149 -11.51 -27.77 -31.10
N SER A 150 -12.55 -27.99 -30.29
CA SER A 150 -13.86 -27.42 -30.56
C SER A 150 -13.84 -25.93 -30.28
N LEU A 151 -13.83 -25.12 -31.33
CA LEU A 151 -13.90 -23.66 -31.26
C LEU A 151 -15.37 -23.22 -31.30
N ARG A 152 -15.79 -22.47 -30.29
CA ARG A 152 -17.00 -21.65 -30.35
C ARG A 152 -16.59 -20.22 -30.64
N PHE A 153 -17.01 -19.67 -31.76
CA PHE A 153 -16.76 -18.29 -32.14
C PHE A 153 -18.07 -17.51 -32.18
N SER A 154 -18.07 -16.34 -31.52
CA SER A 154 -19.23 -15.45 -31.48
C SER A 154 -18.82 -14.04 -31.86
N VAL A 155 -19.69 -13.31 -32.58
CA VAL A 155 -19.53 -11.87 -32.82
C VAL A 155 -20.87 -11.17 -32.69
N SER A 156 -20.86 -10.00 -32.03
CA SER A 156 -22.05 -9.17 -31.79
C SER A 156 -21.71 -7.69 -31.77
N TYR A 157 -22.70 -6.83 -31.99
CA TYR A 157 -22.59 -5.44 -31.67
C TYR A 157 -22.69 -5.24 -30.15
N VAL A 158 -21.80 -4.44 -29.61
CA VAL A 158 -21.89 -3.99 -28.23
C VAL A 158 -22.59 -2.64 -28.24
N PRO A 159 -23.71 -2.47 -27.56
CA PRO A 159 -24.31 -1.16 -27.42
C PRO A 159 -23.42 -0.27 -26.51
N PRO A 160 -23.33 1.03 -26.78
CA PRO A 160 -22.70 1.93 -25.83
C PRO A 160 -23.44 1.90 -24.48
N PRO A 161 -22.77 2.23 -23.37
CA PRO A 161 -23.43 2.34 -22.08
C PRO A 161 -24.49 3.46 -22.10
N PRO A 162 -25.53 3.37 -21.26
CA PRO A 162 -26.64 4.34 -21.28
C PRO A 162 -26.22 5.77 -20.95
N ASN A 163 -25.05 5.95 -20.36
CA ASN A 163 -24.45 7.24 -19.99
C ASN A 163 -23.18 7.55 -20.79
N ASP A 164 -23.14 7.10 -22.02
CA ASP A 164 -22.03 7.32 -22.96
C ASP A 164 -21.86 8.80 -23.31
N ASN A 165 -22.98 9.49 -23.60
CA ASN A 165 -22.97 10.90 -23.93
C ASN A 165 -23.18 11.79 -22.69
N PHE A 166 -22.68 13.01 -22.74
CA PHE A 166 -22.88 14.02 -21.71
C PHE A 166 -24.36 14.26 -21.35
N ALA A 167 -25.24 14.29 -22.36
CA ALA A 167 -26.67 14.53 -22.18
C ALA A 167 -27.38 13.39 -21.43
N ASP A 168 -26.79 12.20 -21.45
CA ASP A 168 -27.32 10.98 -20.86
C ASP A 168 -26.69 10.66 -19.51
N ALA A 169 -25.99 11.64 -18.89
CA ALA A 169 -25.34 11.47 -17.60
C ALA A 169 -26.25 10.90 -16.54
N ILE A 170 -25.87 9.78 -15.93
CA ILE A 170 -26.65 9.14 -14.87
C ILE A 170 -26.65 10.02 -13.62
N ALA A 171 -27.86 10.37 -13.14
CA ALA A 171 -28.01 11.16 -11.92
C ALA A 171 -27.77 10.31 -10.67
N VAL A 172 -26.82 10.73 -9.85
CA VAL A 172 -26.59 10.19 -8.50
C VAL A 172 -27.58 10.85 -7.54
N THR A 173 -28.57 10.09 -7.08
CA THR A 173 -29.67 10.61 -6.26
C THR A 173 -29.47 10.45 -4.76
N GLY A 174 -28.41 9.79 -4.33
CA GLY A 174 -28.08 9.57 -2.93
C GLY A 174 -26.70 8.95 -2.74
N LEU A 175 -26.12 9.11 -1.56
CA LEU A 175 -24.84 8.55 -1.16
C LEU A 175 -25.05 7.49 -0.06
N PRO A 176 -24.24 6.40 0.00
CA PRO A 176 -23.23 6.04 -0.99
C PRO A 176 -23.84 5.53 -2.30
N TYR A 177 -23.15 5.76 -3.41
CA TYR A 177 -23.57 5.35 -4.75
C TYR A 177 -22.52 4.47 -5.39
N SER A 178 -22.96 3.44 -6.15
CA SER A 178 -22.09 2.60 -6.99
C SER A 178 -22.84 2.17 -8.24
N ASN A 179 -22.18 2.31 -9.39
CA ASN A 179 -22.75 1.88 -10.67
C ASN A 179 -21.64 1.32 -11.56
N THR A 180 -21.86 0.15 -12.14
CA THR A 180 -20.93 -0.52 -13.04
C THR A 180 -21.45 -0.42 -14.46
N GLN A 181 -20.61 0.06 -15.38
CA GLN A 181 -20.91 0.14 -16.80
C GLN A 181 -19.89 -0.62 -17.62
N PRO A 182 -20.30 -1.23 -18.76
CA PRO A 182 -19.41 -1.84 -19.72
C PRO A 182 -18.69 -0.74 -20.52
N TYR A 183 -17.45 -0.45 -20.18
CA TYR A 183 -16.65 0.57 -20.89
C TYR A 183 -16.17 0.15 -22.26
N GLU A 184 -16.21 -1.14 -22.59
CA GLU A 184 -15.69 -1.66 -23.84
C GLU A 184 -16.39 -1.05 -25.08
N ALA A 185 -17.61 -0.57 -24.90
CA ALA A 185 -18.39 0.06 -25.95
C ALA A 185 -18.61 1.56 -25.76
N ALA A 186 -18.07 2.13 -24.67
CA ALA A 186 -18.13 3.58 -24.47
C ALA A 186 -17.34 4.29 -25.58
N THR A 187 -17.82 5.46 -25.95
CA THR A 187 -17.20 6.31 -26.98
C THR A 187 -16.82 7.68 -26.38
N GLN A 188 -16.13 8.47 -27.14
CA GLN A 188 -15.90 9.87 -26.79
C GLN A 188 -16.77 10.74 -27.71
N GLU A 189 -17.68 11.50 -27.14
CA GLU A 189 -18.54 12.43 -27.89
C GLU A 189 -17.73 13.61 -28.43
N ALA A 190 -18.10 14.12 -29.61
CA ALA A 190 -17.43 15.28 -30.19
C ALA A 190 -17.56 16.52 -29.32
N GLY A 191 -16.45 17.10 -28.92
CA GLY A 191 -16.38 18.25 -28.01
C GLY A 191 -16.08 17.89 -26.54
N GLU A 192 -16.00 16.61 -26.20
CA GLU A 192 -15.50 16.20 -24.89
C GLU A 192 -14.03 16.57 -24.72
N THR A 193 -13.72 17.15 -23.57
CA THR A 193 -12.35 17.43 -23.13
C THR A 193 -12.04 16.65 -21.87
N SER A 194 -10.85 16.09 -21.79
CA SER A 194 -10.33 15.43 -20.58
C SER A 194 -9.06 16.13 -20.13
N VAL A 195 -8.96 16.44 -18.85
CA VAL A 195 -7.81 17.17 -18.30
C VAL A 195 -6.71 16.23 -17.84
N CYS A 196 -7.05 15.22 -17.02
CA CYS A 196 -6.05 14.31 -16.43
C CYS A 196 -6.09 12.90 -17.03
N ALA A 197 -7.21 12.47 -17.50
CA ALA A 197 -7.41 11.14 -18.06
C ALA A 197 -8.02 11.24 -19.44
N SER A 198 -7.17 11.25 -20.48
CA SER A 198 -7.63 11.21 -21.85
C SER A 198 -7.83 9.75 -22.28
N SER A 199 -9.02 9.40 -22.67
CA SER A 199 -9.41 8.10 -23.21
C SER A 199 -10.48 8.31 -24.26
N GLN A 200 -10.59 7.39 -25.21
CA GLN A 200 -11.70 7.34 -26.19
C GLN A 200 -12.94 6.66 -25.62
N HIS A 201 -12.92 6.25 -24.36
CA HIS A 201 -13.99 5.54 -23.67
C HIS A 201 -14.37 6.32 -22.43
N THR A 202 -15.48 7.07 -22.52
CA THR A 202 -15.95 7.95 -21.45
C THR A 202 -17.39 7.61 -21.07
N THR A 203 -17.72 7.82 -19.80
CA THR A 203 -19.09 7.76 -19.30
C THR A 203 -19.35 8.91 -18.35
N TRP A 204 -20.60 9.34 -18.24
CA TRP A 204 -20.99 10.52 -17.52
C TRP A 204 -21.90 10.23 -16.34
N TYR A 205 -21.66 10.91 -15.22
CA TYR A 205 -22.55 10.94 -14.04
C TYR A 205 -22.75 12.38 -13.59
N SER A 206 -23.87 12.64 -12.94
CA SER A 206 -24.16 13.95 -12.35
C SER A 206 -24.56 13.81 -10.88
N TYR A 207 -24.14 14.77 -10.05
CA TYR A 207 -24.52 14.82 -8.63
C TYR A 207 -24.82 16.26 -8.20
N THR A 208 -25.98 16.46 -7.56
CA THR A 208 -26.38 17.75 -7.02
C THR A 208 -26.70 17.58 -5.54
N PRO A 209 -25.77 17.91 -4.62
CA PRO A 209 -26.00 17.78 -3.20
C PRO A 209 -27.05 18.76 -2.71
N THR A 210 -27.89 18.35 -1.76
CA THR A 210 -28.90 19.22 -1.10
C THR A 210 -28.30 20.06 0.03
N THR A 211 -27.18 19.60 0.60
CA THR A 211 -26.36 20.29 1.60
C THR A 211 -24.92 20.26 1.15
N THR A 212 -24.11 21.24 1.55
CA THR A 212 -22.67 21.18 1.29
C THR A 212 -22.08 19.98 2.03
N VAL A 213 -21.36 19.11 1.31
CA VAL A 213 -20.83 17.86 1.81
C VAL A 213 -19.49 17.55 1.13
N SER A 214 -18.53 17.06 1.88
CA SER A 214 -17.30 16.51 1.30
C SER A 214 -17.56 15.12 0.74
N VAL A 215 -17.20 14.92 -0.52
CA VAL A 215 -17.41 13.64 -1.24
C VAL A 215 -16.10 13.04 -1.67
N VAL A 216 -16.06 11.70 -1.69
CA VAL A 216 -14.98 10.91 -2.28
C VAL A 216 -15.52 10.17 -3.49
N ALA A 217 -14.90 10.40 -4.66
CA ALA A 217 -15.17 9.69 -5.91
C ALA A 217 -14.00 8.76 -6.24
N GLN A 218 -14.32 7.54 -6.66
CA GLN A 218 -13.33 6.53 -7.07
C GLN A 218 -13.90 5.57 -8.10
N THR A 219 -13.03 4.81 -8.76
CA THR A 219 -13.42 3.69 -9.63
C THR A 219 -12.94 2.37 -9.03
N ASN A 220 -13.66 1.29 -9.32
CA ASN A 220 -13.28 -0.06 -8.89
C ASN A 220 -13.39 -1.04 -10.08
N PRO A 221 -12.27 -1.65 -10.56
CA PRO A 221 -10.89 -1.39 -10.14
C PRO A 221 -10.42 0.04 -10.45
N MET A 222 -9.39 0.51 -9.77
CA MET A 222 -8.90 1.90 -9.82
C MET A 222 -8.00 2.15 -11.05
N TYR A 223 -8.44 1.70 -12.24
CA TYR A 223 -7.70 1.90 -13.49
C TYR A 223 -8.26 3.05 -14.33
N ALA A 224 -9.49 3.46 -14.08
CA ALA A 224 -10.12 4.58 -14.77
C ALA A 224 -9.83 5.91 -14.08
N GLY A 225 -9.66 6.96 -14.87
CA GLY A 225 -9.54 8.31 -14.38
C GLY A 225 -10.91 8.98 -14.24
N ILE A 226 -10.98 9.97 -13.36
CA ILE A 226 -12.17 10.77 -13.14
C ILE A 226 -11.84 12.24 -13.38
N ASN A 227 -12.59 12.92 -14.24
CA ASN A 227 -12.57 14.36 -14.36
C ASN A 227 -13.89 14.90 -13.79
N VAL A 228 -13.82 15.94 -12.96
CA VAL A 228 -14.99 16.59 -12.36
C VAL A 228 -15.14 18.00 -12.90
N TYR A 229 -16.34 18.33 -13.32
CA TYR A 229 -16.68 19.63 -13.90
C TYR A 229 -17.93 20.22 -13.27
N LEU A 230 -18.07 21.52 -13.42
CA LEU A 230 -19.32 22.28 -13.26
C LEU A 230 -19.78 22.76 -14.63
N GLY A 231 -21.09 22.80 -14.88
CA GLY A 231 -21.65 23.31 -16.14
C GLY A 231 -22.91 22.57 -16.55
N SER A 232 -23.51 23.00 -17.65
CA SER A 232 -24.75 22.45 -18.19
C SER A 232 -24.66 22.07 -19.67
N SER A 233 -23.49 22.19 -20.28
CA SER A 233 -23.22 21.81 -21.66
C SER A 233 -21.74 21.51 -21.85
N LEU A 234 -21.37 20.63 -22.79
CA LEU A 234 -20.00 20.25 -23.07
C LEU A 234 -19.07 21.46 -23.31
N GLY A 235 -19.51 22.43 -24.10
CA GLY A 235 -18.72 23.63 -24.39
C GLY A 235 -18.66 24.66 -23.26
N GLY A 236 -19.42 24.46 -22.18
CA GLY A 236 -19.49 25.34 -21.01
C GLY A 236 -18.97 24.71 -19.72
N LEU A 237 -18.22 23.61 -19.80
CA LEU A 237 -17.68 22.92 -18.62
C LEU A 237 -16.54 23.71 -17.99
N SER A 238 -16.63 23.91 -16.68
CA SER A 238 -15.55 24.46 -15.85
C SER A 238 -14.92 23.35 -15.03
N PHE A 239 -13.63 23.17 -15.17
CA PHE A 239 -12.86 22.14 -14.46
C PHE A 239 -12.85 22.39 -12.95
N VAL A 240 -13.03 21.31 -12.17
CA VAL A 240 -12.96 21.32 -10.70
C VAL A 240 -11.75 20.54 -10.23
N ARG A 241 -11.68 19.25 -10.57
CA ARG A 241 -10.63 18.34 -10.10
C ARG A 241 -10.57 17.08 -10.96
N CYS A 242 -9.46 16.33 -10.89
CA CYS A 242 -9.36 15.04 -11.59
C CYS A 242 -8.36 14.08 -10.96
N THR A 243 -8.46 12.79 -11.36
CA THR A 243 -7.44 11.77 -11.22
C THR A 243 -7.03 11.26 -12.60
N GLY A 244 -5.76 10.86 -12.77
CA GLY A 244 -5.29 10.24 -14.01
C GLY A 244 -5.70 8.77 -14.15
N LEU A 245 -5.52 8.21 -15.36
CA LEU A 245 -5.55 6.76 -15.56
C LEU A 245 -4.42 6.13 -14.75
N TYR A 246 -4.70 5.01 -14.08
CA TYR A 246 -3.73 4.28 -13.24
C TYR A 246 -3.16 5.09 -12.06
N ASP A 247 -3.81 6.18 -11.66
CA ASP A 247 -3.36 6.98 -10.50
C ASP A 247 -3.65 6.26 -9.17
N TYR A 248 -4.56 5.29 -9.17
CA TYR A 248 -4.98 4.49 -8.00
C TYR A 248 -5.42 5.33 -6.80
N ARG A 249 -5.88 6.56 -7.04
CA ARG A 249 -6.30 7.49 -5.99
C ARG A 249 -7.78 7.77 -6.06
N SER A 250 -8.37 7.97 -4.89
CA SER A 250 -9.67 8.60 -4.77
C SER A 250 -9.56 10.11 -4.99
N LEU A 251 -10.64 10.72 -5.43
CA LEU A 251 -10.76 12.17 -5.61
C LEU A 251 -11.73 12.71 -4.57
N THR A 252 -11.22 13.58 -3.69
CA THR A 252 -12.00 14.14 -2.58
C THR A 252 -12.12 15.65 -2.74
N PHE A 253 -13.31 16.20 -2.54
CA PHE A 253 -13.58 17.64 -2.57
C PHE A 253 -14.89 18.01 -1.86
N ALA A 254 -15.01 19.27 -1.43
CA ALA A 254 -16.27 19.80 -0.93
C ALA A 254 -17.25 20.10 -2.06
N ALA A 255 -18.38 19.41 -2.09
CA ALA A 255 -19.46 19.65 -3.03
C ALA A 255 -20.48 20.60 -2.41
N GLU A 256 -20.64 21.79 -2.99
CA GLU A 256 -21.51 22.85 -2.50
C GLU A 256 -23.02 22.56 -2.78
N ALA A 257 -23.86 22.83 -1.82
CA ALA A 257 -25.30 22.64 -1.95
C ALA A 257 -25.90 23.31 -3.20
N GLY A 258 -26.72 22.57 -3.95
CA GLY A 258 -27.43 23.06 -5.13
C GLY A 258 -26.58 23.23 -6.39
N ARG A 259 -25.28 22.92 -6.35
CA ARG A 259 -24.42 22.91 -7.55
C ARG A 259 -24.39 21.52 -8.16
N THR A 260 -24.55 21.43 -9.46
CA THR A 260 -24.45 20.15 -10.19
C THR A 260 -23.01 19.89 -10.62
N TYR A 261 -22.43 18.83 -10.07
CA TYR A 261 -21.12 18.30 -10.44
C TYR A 261 -21.28 17.20 -11.47
N LEU A 262 -20.45 17.22 -12.50
CA LEU A 262 -20.42 16.27 -13.60
C LEU A 262 -19.13 15.49 -13.53
N PHE A 263 -19.25 14.18 -13.52
CA PHE A 263 -18.12 13.24 -13.45
C PHE A 263 -18.00 12.56 -14.80
N GLN A 264 -16.91 12.86 -15.52
CA GLN A 264 -16.48 12.12 -16.69
C GLN A 264 -15.54 11.02 -16.22
N VAL A 265 -15.95 9.78 -16.38
CA VAL A 265 -15.13 8.61 -16.02
C VAL A 265 -14.53 8.06 -17.30
N SER A 266 -13.21 8.03 -17.38
CA SER A 266 -12.44 7.62 -18.54
C SER A 266 -11.74 6.30 -18.26
N GLY A 267 -12.03 5.27 -19.06
CA GLY A 267 -11.44 3.93 -18.91
C GLY A 267 -10.55 3.55 -20.09
N ASP A 268 -9.85 2.43 -19.99
CA ASP A 268 -8.98 1.86 -21.04
C ASP A 268 -9.75 1.05 -22.10
N GLY A 269 -11.07 0.87 -21.91
CA GLY A 269 -11.93 0.10 -22.82
C GLY A 269 -11.79 -1.42 -22.70
N ILE A 270 -11.09 -1.93 -21.69
CA ILE A 270 -10.78 -3.36 -21.56
C ILE A 270 -11.71 -4.05 -20.58
N ALA A 271 -12.07 -3.43 -19.48
CA ALA A 271 -12.85 -4.06 -18.43
C ALA A 271 -13.95 -3.12 -17.89
N PRO A 272 -15.06 -3.65 -17.38
CA PRO A 272 -16.07 -2.85 -16.72
C PRO A 272 -15.50 -2.22 -15.44
N HIS A 273 -15.85 -0.95 -15.18
CA HIS A 273 -15.50 -0.24 -13.96
C HIS A 273 -16.77 0.19 -13.24
N ALA A 274 -16.75 0.05 -11.92
CA ALA A 274 -17.75 0.67 -11.07
C ALA A 274 -17.31 2.10 -10.73
N PHE A 275 -18.14 3.09 -11.07
CA PHE A 275 -18.02 4.42 -10.50
C PHE A 275 -18.65 4.43 -9.11
N GLN A 276 -17.95 4.97 -8.12
CA GLN A 276 -18.39 5.07 -6.73
C GLN A 276 -18.31 6.51 -6.26
N LEU A 277 -19.34 6.96 -5.57
CA LEU A 277 -19.40 8.26 -4.92
C LEU A 277 -19.96 8.09 -3.51
N ALA A 278 -19.27 8.61 -2.51
CA ALA A 278 -19.69 8.53 -1.11
C ALA A 278 -19.36 9.82 -0.37
N GLU A 279 -19.93 10.01 0.81
CA GLU A 279 -19.45 11.02 1.74
C GLU A 279 -18.03 10.67 2.15
N ALA A 280 -17.16 11.67 2.16
CA ALA A 280 -15.77 11.48 2.57
C ALA A 280 -15.72 11.28 4.10
N PRO A 281 -15.10 10.20 4.61
CA PRO A 281 -14.93 10.03 6.05
C PRO A 281 -14.03 11.12 6.61
N ASP A 282 -14.27 11.51 7.87
CA ASP A 282 -13.43 12.50 8.55
C ASP A 282 -11.98 12.03 8.66
N PRO A 283 -11.00 12.96 8.73
CA PRO A 283 -9.63 12.61 9.05
C PRO A 283 -9.56 11.98 10.45
N VAL A 284 -8.50 11.27 10.73
CA VAL A 284 -8.24 10.67 12.04
C VAL A 284 -7.10 11.40 12.71
N ALA A 285 -7.41 12.25 13.70
CA ALA A 285 -6.41 12.93 14.50
C ALA A 285 -5.67 11.93 15.39
N ASN A 286 -4.34 11.97 15.39
CA ASN A 286 -3.52 11.14 16.24
C ASN A 286 -2.12 11.73 16.40
N PHE A 287 -1.51 11.53 17.58
CA PHE A 287 -0.15 11.96 17.83
C PHE A 287 0.55 11.09 18.87
N ALA A 288 1.86 11.12 18.86
CA ALA A 288 2.73 10.61 19.91
C ALA A 288 3.63 11.74 20.44
N TYR A 289 4.22 11.56 21.60
CA TYR A 289 5.23 12.47 22.11
C TYR A 289 6.41 11.70 22.70
N TYR A 290 7.54 12.34 22.66
CA TYR A 290 8.79 11.90 23.25
C TYR A 290 9.32 13.07 24.12
N ARG A 291 9.52 12.90 25.37
CA ARG A 291 9.75 11.73 26.24
C ARG A 291 8.43 11.30 26.93
N SER A 292 8.36 10.04 27.35
CA SER A 292 7.20 9.50 28.07
C SER A 292 7.10 9.94 29.53
N ASP A 293 8.22 10.43 30.11
CA ASP A 293 8.39 10.90 31.47
C ASP A 293 8.98 12.33 31.49
N PRO A 294 8.30 13.32 30.90
CA PRO A 294 8.85 14.66 30.78
C PRO A 294 8.91 15.39 32.14
N ASN A 295 9.96 16.17 32.34
CA ASN A 295 10.06 17.15 33.39
C ASN A 295 9.95 18.58 32.86
N SER A 296 9.86 19.57 33.74
CA SER A 296 9.72 20.98 33.36
C SER A 296 10.95 21.59 32.64
N PHE A 297 12.08 20.87 32.57
CA PHE A 297 13.29 21.30 31.84
C PHE A 297 13.37 20.68 30.45
N ASP A 298 12.56 19.66 30.15
CA ASP A 298 12.61 18.98 28.89
C ASP A 298 11.91 19.77 27.77
N LEU A 299 12.48 19.68 26.57
CA LEU A 299 11.76 19.96 25.33
C LEU A 299 11.07 18.66 24.87
N VAL A 300 9.76 18.62 25.02
CA VAL A 300 8.93 17.48 24.60
C VAL A 300 8.68 17.60 23.11
N ALA A 301 9.09 16.60 22.33
CA ALA A 301 8.84 16.55 20.90
C ALA A 301 7.50 15.85 20.63
N PHE A 302 6.61 16.50 19.92
CA PHE A 302 5.35 15.94 19.47
C PHE A 302 5.46 15.49 18.02
N SER A 303 4.95 14.30 17.71
CA SER A 303 4.92 13.73 16.36
C SER A 303 3.48 13.53 15.96
N ASN A 304 3.04 14.24 14.94
CA ASN A 304 1.76 14.00 14.29
C ASN A 304 1.75 12.62 13.61
N THR A 305 0.73 11.82 13.91
CA THR A 305 0.45 10.53 13.26
C THR A 305 -0.99 10.47 12.73
N ALA A 306 -1.62 11.64 12.56
CA ALA A 306 -2.93 11.78 11.94
C ALA A 306 -2.87 11.47 10.44
N TYR A 307 -3.98 11.02 9.88
CA TYR A 307 -4.11 10.73 8.45
C TYR A 307 -5.53 10.99 7.97
N ASP A 308 -5.68 11.19 6.66
CA ASP A 308 -6.97 11.29 5.99
C ASP A 308 -7.29 9.98 5.25
N PRO A 309 -8.31 9.21 5.68
CA PRO A 309 -8.70 7.97 4.99
C PRO A 309 -9.32 8.21 3.62
N ALA A 310 -9.82 9.42 3.32
CA ALA A 310 -10.35 9.78 1.99
C ALA A 310 -9.25 10.21 1.00
N GLY A 311 -7.99 10.34 1.44
CA GLY A 311 -6.84 10.60 0.59
C GLY A 311 -6.65 12.04 0.12
N ALA A 312 -7.39 13.02 0.64
CA ALA A 312 -7.18 14.44 0.34
C ALA A 312 -5.89 14.99 0.99
N GLY A 313 -5.40 14.30 2.02
CA GLY A 313 -4.29 14.74 2.85
C GLY A 313 -4.73 15.69 3.97
N LEU A 314 -3.76 16.18 4.75
CA LEU A 314 -3.99 17.15 5.82
C LEU A 314 -3.39 18.49 5.41
N GLU A 315 -4.14 19.58 5.59
CA GLU A 315 -3.74 20.94 5.23
C GLU A 315 -3.23 21.73 6.44
N SER A 316 -3.91 21.58 7.59
CA SER A 316 -3.55 22.35 8.77
C SER A 316 -3.49 21.51 10.04
N PHE A 317 -2.72 22.04 11.02
CA PHE A 317 -2.52 21.48 12.35
C PHE A 317 -2.71 22.59 13.37
N ALA A 318 -3.47 22.32 14.42
CA ALA A 318 -3.62 23.22 15.54
C ALA A 318 -3.40 22.46 16.85
N TRP A 319 -2.33 22.83 17.54
CA TRP A 319 -1.98 22.28 18.85
C TRP A 319 -2.37 23.25 19.96
N ASP A 320 -3.02 22.72 20.98
CA ASP A 320 -3.18 23.38 22.28
C ASP A 320 -2.45 22.51 23.32
N PHE A 321 -1.44 23.07 23.99
CA PHE A 321 -0.64 22.31 24.95
C PHE A 321 -1.27 22.26 26.35
N GLY A 322 -2.44 22.87 26.55
CA GLY A 322 -3.15 22.86 27.82
C GLY A 322 -2.52 23.74 28.90
N ASP A 323 -1.50 24.53 28.56
CA ASP A 323 -0.85 25.52 29.43
C ASP A 323 -1.11 26.97 28.99
N GLY A 324 -2.00 27.13 27.98
CA GLY A 324 -2.34 28.41 27.37
C GLY A 324 -1.48 28.79 26.17
N THR A 325 -0.58 27.90 25.74
CA THR A 325 0.22 28.07 24.52
C THR A 325 -0.26 27.15 23.41
N THR A 326 -0.01 27.54 22.15
CA THR A 326 -0.45 26.82 20.96
C THR A 326 0.66 26.73 19.90
N SER A 327 0.49 25.85 18.91
CA SER A 327 1.35 25.76 17.72
C SER A 327 0.56 25.35 16.50
N THR A 328 1.04 25.73 15.31
CA THR A 328 0.52 25.27 14.01
C THR A 328 1.52 24.41 13.24
N GLU A 329 2.67 24.11 13.84
CA GLU A 329 3.66 23.24 13.22
C GLU A 329 3.17 21.79 13.17
N PRO A 330 3.45 21.03 12.11
CA PRO A 330 3.04 19.62 12.03
C PRO A 330 3.63 18.76 13.17
N ASN A 331 4.85 19.04 13.60
CA ASN A 331 5.57 18.29 14.64
C ASN A 331 6.29 19.27 15.59
N PRO A 332 5.57 19.91 16.51
CA PRO A 332 6.17 20.93 17.38
C PRO A 332 7.00 20.34 18.51
N GLY A 333 7.94 21.14 19.00
CA GLY A 333 8.58 20.92 20.29
C GLY A 333 8.01 21.89 21.32
N HIS A 334 7.64 21.40 22.51
CA HIS A 334 7.08 22.22 23.56
C HIS A 334 7.77 21.99 24.91
N ARG A 335 7.92 23.06 25.72
CA ARG A 335 8.44 22.99 27.08
C ARG A 335 7.36 23.49 28.03
N PHE A 336 6.93 22.63 28.93
CA PHE A 336 5.92 22.97 29.93
C PHE A 336 6.52 23.82 31.05
N PRO A 337 5.79 24.84 31.54
CA PRO A 337 6.34 25.83 32.46
C PRO A 337 6.59 25.29 33.88
N ARG A 338 5.93 24.21 34.28
CA ARG A 338 6.02 23.58 35.62
C ARG A 338 5.46 22.16 35.59
N ASP A 339 5.59 21.46 36.70
CA ASP A 339 4.94 20.17 36.92
C ASP A 339 3.42 20.33 36.89
N GLY A 340 2.73 19.37 36.27
CA GLY A 340 1.29 19.36 36.11
C GLY A 340 0.82 18.29 35.09
N ASP A 341 -0.49 18.17 34.98
CA ASP A 341 -1.16 17.34 34.00
C ASP A 341 -1.73 18.24 32.91
N TYR A 342 -1.18 18.15 31.72
CA TYR A 342 -1.52 19.01 30.60
C TYR A 342 -2.35 18.27 29.57
N PRO A 343 -3.64 18.66 29.36
CA PRO A 343 -4.48 18.06 28.32
C PRO A 343 -4.08 18.63 26.96
N VAL A 344 -3.11 18.00 26.32
CA VAL A 344 -2.63 18.41 24.99
C VAL A 344 -3.62 17.95 23.93
N GLN A 345 -4.11 18.89 23.11
CA GLN A 345 -5.01 18.66 22.01
C GLN A 345 -4.32 18.92 20.67
N LEU A 346 -4.55 18.00 19.71
CA LEU A 346 -4.25 18.21 18.30
C LEU A 346 -5.57 18.23 17.53
N THR A 347 -5.80 19.30 16.76
CA THR A 347 -6.85 19.37 15.73
C THR A 347 -6.18 19.38 14.37
N VAL A 348 -6.71 18.57 13.44
CA VAL A 348 -6.25 18.49 12.05
C VAL A 348 -7.40 18.83 11.10
N GLU A 349 -7.08 19.43 9.97
CA GLU A 349 -8.05 19.80 8.95
C GLU A 349 -7.54 19.39 7.55
N THR A 350 -8.46 18.96 6.70
CA THR A 350 -8.21 18.61 5.30
C THR A 350 -8.51 19.79 4.36
N PRO A 351 -7.97 19.81 3.09
CA PRO A 351 -8.24 20.87 2.12
C PRO A 351 -9.72 21.06 1.73
N ASP A 352 -10.55 20.07 2.01
CA ASP A 352 -12.00 20.10 1.75
C ASP A 352 -12.82 20.45 3.01
N GLY A 353 -12.17 20.82 4.12
CA GLY A 353 -12.76 21.39 5.33
C GLY A 353 -13.26 20.37 6.35
N ARG A 354 -12.97 19.06 6.19
CA ARG A 354 -13.21 18.06 7.24
C ARG A 354 -12.16 18.20 8.33
N SER A 355 -12.53 17.95 9.57
CA SER A 355 -11.61 18.09 10.71
C SER A 355 -11.87 17.03 11.77
N ASP A 356 -10.83 16.72 12.54
CA ASP A 356 -10.91 15.86 13.73
C ASP A 356 -9.95 16.35 14.80
N SER A 357 -10.19 15.98 16.05
CA SER A 357 -9.33 16.35 17.16
C SER A 357 -9.16 15.23 18.17
N ILE A 358 -7.98 15.18 18.79
CA ILE A 358 -7.66 14.24 19.86
C ILE A 358 -7.00 14.96 21.02
N THR A 359 -7.35 14.59 22.26
CA THR A 359 -6.71 15.09 23.46
C THR A 359 -6.03 13.94 24.22
N ARG A 360 -4.78 14.18 24.67
CA ARG A 360 -4.03 13.28 25.55
C ARG A 360 -3.41 14.06 26.69
N VAL A 361 -3.46 13.49 27.88
CA VAL A 361 -2.81 14.10 29.05
C VAL A 361 -1.31 13.81 29.00
N VAL A 362 -0.51 14.86 29.08
CA VAL A 362 0.95 14.80 29.28
C VAL A 362 1.25 15.09 30.74
N GLU A 363 1.71 14.09 31.45
CA GLU A 363 2.08 14.22 32.86
C GLU A 363 3.52 14.70 32.96
N VAL A 364 3.70 15.94 33.44
CA VAL A 364 5.02 16.55 33.64
C VAL A 364 5.38 16.43 35.10
N ARG A 365 6.47 15.73 35.40
CA ARG A 365 6.96 15.49 36.76
C ARG A 365 8.47 15.73 36.81
N THR A 366 8.90 16.65 37.68
CA THR A 366 10.33 16.95 37.87
C THR A 366 10.85 16.21 39.09
N HIS A 367 11.25 14.97 38.87
CA HIS A 367 11.94 14.15 39.87
C HIS A 367 13.39 14.63 39.99
N ASP A 368 13.85 14.92 41.23
CA ASP A 368 15.15 15.53 41.46
C ASP A 368 15.62 15.27 42.89
N VAL A 369 16.80 14.71 43.02
CA VAL A 369 17.52 14.59 44.30
C VAL A 369 18.94 15.08 44.16
N ALA A 370 19.50 15.62 45.23
CA ALA A 370 20.86 16.11 45.20
C ALA A 370 21.68 15.51 46.35
N ILE A 371 22.91 15.12 46.12
CA ILE A 371 23.88 14.85 47.16
C ILE A 371 24.52 16.16 47.61
N VAL A 372 24.09 16.72 48.75
CA VAL A 372 24.53 18.03 49.21
C VAL A 372 25.73 17.95 50.14
N ARG A 373 26.06 16.76 50.68
CA ARG A 373 27.22 16.60 51.57
C ARG A 373 27.62 15.12 51.69
N VAL A 374 28.93 14.87 51.65
CA VAL A 374 29.56 13.62 52.07
C VAL A 374 30.44 13.91 53.27
N LYS A 375 30.00 13.50 54.49
CA LYS A 375 30.69 13.74 55.76
C LYS A 375 31.57 12.55 56.11
N VAL A 376 32.85 12.84 56.35
CA VAL A 376 33.88 11.87 56.69
C VAL A 376 34.73 12.39 57.85
N PRO A 377 35.46 11.56 58.58
CA PRO A 377 36.45 12.03 59.56
C PRO A 377 37.64 12.72 58.86
N THR A 378 38.36 13.58 59.54
CA THR A 378 39.54 14.27 59.00
C THR A 378 40.75 13.36 58.88
N SER A 379 40.85 12.33 59.70
CA SER A 379 41.91 11.31 59.65
C SER A 379 41.38 9.94 60.14
N ALA A 380 42.09 8.85 59.75
CA ALA A 380 41.81 7.50 60.20
C ALA A 380 43.09 6.65 60.20
N ARG A 381 43.08 5.56 61.00
CA ARG A 381 44.20 4.61 61.09
C ARG A 381 43.88 3.30 60.36
N VAL A 382 44.92 2.59 59.94
CA VAL A 382 44.77 1.23 59.38
C VAL A 382 44.07 0.34 60.43
N GLY A 383 43.06 -0.44 59.98
CA GLY A 383 42.17 -1.25 60.81
C GLY A 383 41.01 -0.50 61.49
N GLN A 384 40.98 0.82 61.42
CA GLN A 384 39.87 1.61 61.97
C GLN A 384 38.68 1.58 61.03
N THR A 385 37.50 1.30 61.58
CA THR A 385 36.22 1.43 60.84
C THR A 385 35.73 2.87 60.99
N VAL A 386 35.51 3.54 59.86
CA VAL A 386 35.00 4.90 59.74
C VAL A 386 33.57 4.89 59.20
N THR A 387 32.79 5.90 59.60
CA THR A 387 31.44 6.11 59.00
C THR A 387 31.54 7.20 57.93
N VAL A 388 30.99 6.90 56.75
CA VAL A 388 30.80 7.84 55.66
C VAL A 388 29.31 8.19 55.63
N GLU A 389 28.94 9.41 55.93
CA GLU A 389 27.54 9.86 55.90
C GLU A 389 27.28 10.64 54.62
N VAL A 390 26.41 10.12 53.74
CA VAL A 390 25.95 10.80 52.54
C VAL A 390 24.59 11.44 52.84
N HIS A 391 24.48 12.74 52.59
CA HIS A 391 23.28 13.51 52.82
C HIS A 391 22.60 13.88 51.52
N VAL A 392 21.39 13.28 51.32
CA VAL A 392 20.58 13.51 50.12
C VAL A 392 19.45 14.46 50.44
N GLN A 393 19.31 15.50 49.63
CA GLN A 393 18.20 16.44 49.64
C GLN A 393 17.15 16.00 48.62
N ASN A 394 15.87 16.12 48.96
CA ASN A 394 14.74 15.95 48.07
C ASN A 394 13.67 16.98 48.43
N SER A 395 13.18 17.70 47.43
CA SER A 395 12.27 18.83 47.66
C SER A 395 10.93 18.71 46.89
N ARG A 396 10.72 17.68 46.04
CA ARG A 396 9.57 17.62 45.16
C ARG A 396 8.66 16.41 45.35
N TYR A 397 9.15 15.20 45.12
CA TYR A 397 8.39 13.95 45.24
C TYR A 397 9.12 12.99 46.17
N GLU A 398 8.38 12.10 46.83
CA GLU A 398 9.00 11.01 47.61
C GLU A 398 9.65 10.04 46.61
N GLU A 399 10.96 9.76 46.81
CA GLU A 399 11.77 9.00 45.85
C GLU A 399 12.40 7.77 46.48
N ASN A 400 12.49 6.71 45.69
CA ASN A 400 13.26 5.54 46.05
C ASN A 400 14.68 5.69 45.51
N VAL A 401 15.58 6.14 46.40
CA VAL A 401 16.95 6.51 46.02
C VAL A 401 17.92 5.41 46.38
N GLN A 402 18.77 5.05 45.45
CA GLN A 402 19.96 4.25 45.69
C GLN A 402 21.17 5.20 45.73
N VAL A 403 21.97 5.07 46.76
CA VAL A 403 23.26 5.75 46.84
C VAL A 403 24.37 4.72 46.78
N ASP A 404 25.23 4.83 45.77
CA ASP A 404 26.44 4.06 45.60
C ASP A 404 27.62 4.82 46.19
N LEU A 405 28.44 4.11 46.98
CA LEU A 405 29.65 4.67 47.57
C LEU A 405 30.89 4.05 46.95
N TYR A 406 31.85 4.88 46.62
CA TYR A 406 33.13 4.48 46.05
C TYR A 406 34.29 5.09 46.91
N LYS A 407 35.44 4.42 46.92
CA LYS A 407 36.68 4.97 47.47
C LYS A 407 37.72 5.24 46.39
N SER A 408 38.58 6.20 46.59
CA SER A 408 39.71 6.44 45.71
C SER A 408 40.71 5.28 45.77
N VAL A 409 41.21 4.88 44.59
CA VAL A 409 42.34 3.97 44.37
C VAL A 409 43.34 4.67 43.45
N ALA A 410 44.49 4.03 43.12
CA ALA A 410 45.46 4.64 42.24
C ALA A 410 44.86 4.86 40.83
N GLY A 411 44.56 6.15 40.54
CA GLY A 411 44.04 6.58 39.23
C GLY A 411 42.53 6.43 39.00
N ASP A 412 41.75 5.88 39.98
CA ASP A 412 40.33 5.63 39.79
C ASP A 412 39.55 5.55 41.13
N TYR A 413 38.30 5.08 41.08
CA TYR A 413 37.43 4.80 42.20
C TYR A 413 36.99 3.34 42.23
N SER A 414 37.03 2.68 43.38
CA SER A 414 36.54 1.34 43.61
C SER A 414 35.21 1.37 44.34
N HIS A 415 34.20 0.65 43.84
CA HIS A 415 32.88 0.55 44.45
C HIS A 415 32.94 -0.19 45.80
N LEU A 416 32.35 0.41 46.83
CA LEU A 416 32.31 -0.13 48.18
C LEU A 416 30.97 -0.80 48.55
N GLY A 417 29.87 -0.31 47.94
CA GLY A 417 28.54 -0.81 48.22
C GLY A 417 27.46 0.22 47.90
N ALA A 418 26.22 -0.22 47.98
CA ALA A 418 25.04 0.61 47.76
C ALA A 418 24.07 0.52 48.92
N LEU A 419 23.37 1.61 49.22
CA LEU A 419 22.23 1.66 50.14
C LEU A 419 21.01 2.20 49.38
N LYS A 420 19.85 1.56 49.59
CA LYS A 420 18.59 1.97 48.95
C LYS A 420 17.54 2.23 50.04
N GLN A 421 16.90 3.41 49.97
CA GLN A 421 15.80 3.75 50.87
C GLN A 421 14.88 4.83 50.28
N MET A 422 13.68 4.93 50.83
CA MET A 422 12.76 6.02 50.50
C MET A 422 13.31 7.33 51.08
N VAL A 423 13.36 8.36 50.22
CA VAL A 423 13.78 9.70 50.59
C VAL A 423 12.56 10.61 50.51
N PRO A 424 11.96 10.97 51.65
CA PRO A 424 10.76 11.79 51.68
C PRO A 424 11.07 13.24 51.29
N VAL A 425 10.04 13.94 50.81
CA VAL A 425 10.10 15.38 50.58
C VAL A 425 10.41 16.10 51.90
N ARG A 426 11.40 17.00 51.90
CA ARG A 426 11.82 17.77 53.08
C ARG A 426 11.94 19.23 52.74
N GLU A 427 11.80 20.09 53.77
CA GLU A 427 12.11 21.50 53.64
C GLU A 427 13.56 21.73 53.21
N THR A 428 13.80 22.84 52.52
CA THR A 428 15.14 23.24 52.06
C THR A 428 16.16 23.18 53.21
N GLY A 429 17.30 22.52 52.96
CA GLY A 429 18.36 22.32 53.94
C GLY A 429 18.16 21.13 54.88
N LYS A 430 17.02 20.44 54.85
CA LYS A 430 16.83 19.14 55.52
C LYS A 430 17.19 18.00 54.56
N THR A 431 17.93 17.03 55.09
CA THR A 431 18.46 15.90 54.29
C THR A 431 18.08 14.54 54.85
N THR A 432 18.06 13.53 54.01
CA THR A 432 18.01 12.13 54.41
C THR A 432 19.42 11.56 54.41
N ARG A 433 19.80 10.87 55.50
CA ARG A 433 21.16 10.35 55.71
C ARG A 433 21.25 8.89 55.27
N PHE A 434 22.26 8.58 54.43
CA PHE A 434 22.75 7.25 54.15
C PHE A 434 24.08 7.05 54.87
N ALA A 435 24.19 6.01 55.69
CA ALA A 435 25.39 5.79 56.52
C ALA A 435 26.10 4.49 56.10
N PHE A 436 27.26 4.64 55.54
CA PHE A 436 28.15 3.55 55.17
C PHE A 436 29.25 3.37 56.20
N THR A 437 29.76 2.16 56.34
CA THR A 437 30.93 1.85 57.15
C THR A 437 32.06 1.35 56.28
N TYR A 438 33.28 1.79 56.52
CA TYR A 438 34.46 1.38 55.79
C TYR A 438 35.63 1.12 56.76
N THR A 439 36.28 -0.04 56.63
CA THR A 439 37.50 -0.35 57.43
C THR A 439 38.73 -0.03 56.59
N VAL A 440 39.54 0.89 57.08
CA VAL A 440 40.77 1.37 56.43
C VAL A 440 41.78 0.23 56.30
N THR A 441 42.34 0.07 55.10
CA THR A 441 43.28 -1.02 54.74
C THR A 441 44.76 -0.52 54.69
N THR A 442 45.70 -1.44 54.59
CA THR A 442 47.11 -1.12 54.38
C THR A 442 47.34 -0.46 53.00
N ASP A 443 46.53 -0.77 52.00
CA ASP A 443 46.64 -0.15 50.68
C ASP A 443 46.21 1.33 50.71
N ASP A 444 45.28 1.65 51.57
CA ASP A 444 44.87 3.07 51.78
C ASP A 444 45.99 3.90 52.44
N LEU A 445 46.82 3.27 53.29
CA LEU A 445 47.97 3.91 53.86
C LEU A 445 49.01 4.28 52.79
N ALA A 446 49.20 3.40 51.79
CA ALA A 446 50.12 3.65 50.68
C ALA A 446 49.66 4.86 49.82
N LEU A 447 48.37 5.17 49.76
CA LEU A 447 47.80 6.36 49.09
C LEU A 447 47.97 7.62 49.93
N GLY A 448 48.14 7.52 51.27
CA GLY A 448 48.30 8.61 52.22
C GLY A 448 47.04 9.46 52.45
N LYS A 449 46.14 9.54 51.48
CA LYS A 449 44.85 10.22 51.54
C LYS A 449 43.78 9.40 50.85
N LEU A 450 42.57 9.31 51.42
CA LEU A 450 41.42 8.61 50.90
C LEU A 450 40.29 9.61 50.65
N THR A 451 39.70 9.56 49.46
CA THR A 451 38.50 10.33 49.08
C THR A 451 37.36 9.37 48.77
N PHE A 452 36.16 9.71 49.20
CA PHE A 452 34.96 8.96 48.86
C PHE A 452 34.14 9.73 47.83
N ARG A 453 33.62 9.02 46.86
CA ARG A 453 32.67 9.48 45.86
C ARG A 453 31.32 8.84 46.14
N ALA A 454 30.30 9.64 46.29
CA ALA A 454 28.92 9.15 46.37
C ALA A 454 28.15 9.52 45.12
N ALA A 455 27.36 8.61 44.60
CA ALA A 455 26.48 8.82 43.47
C ALA A 455 25.06 8.34 43.84
N ALA A 456 24.06 9.18 43.59
CA ALA A 456 22.64 8.86 43.76
C ALA A 456 21.98 8.53 42.45
N ASP A 457 21.12 7.52 42.48
CA ASP A 457 20.30 7.09 41.35
C ASP A 457 18.84 7.00 41.77
N LEU A 458 17.94 7.46 40.88
CA LEU A 458 16.49 7.35 40.98
C LEU A 458 16.01 6.19 40.09
N SER A 459 15.32 5.25 40.64
CA SER A 459 14.75 4.16 39.83
C SER A 459 13.36 3.79 40.35
N PRO A 460 12.31 3.82 39.46
CA PRO A 460 12.36 3.91 37.98
C PRO A 460 12.40 5.33 37.41
N ASN A 461 12.27 6.38 38.25
CA ASN A 461 12.19 7.76 37.80
C ASN A 461 13.53 8.28 37.27
N ARG A 462 13.48 9.26 36.38
CA ARG A 462 14.66 9.95 35.84
C ARG A 462 14.92 11.24 36.63
N ASP A 463 16.13 11.41 37.07
CA ASP A 463 16.55 12.66 37.69
C ASP A 463 16.59 13.82 36.68
N ALA A 464 16.08 14.97 37.09
CA ALA A 464 15.98 16.15 36.23
C ALA A 464 17.32 16.91 36.13
N ILE A 465 18.16 16.84 37.17
CA ILE A 465 19.46 17.52 37.26
C ILE A 465 20.56 16.52 37.67
N PRO A 466 20.93 15.57 36.81
CA PRO A 466 21.90 14.52 37.17
C PRO A 466 23.29 15.04 37.61
N ALA A 467 23.58 16.31 37.39
CA ALA A 467 24.88 16.91 37.72
C ALA A 467 25.10 17.09 39.24
N ASP A 468 24.04 17.10 40.04
CA ASP A 468 24.12 17.23 41.52
C ASP A 468 23.88 15.90 42.25
N ASN A 469 23.73 14.82 41.50
CA ASN A 469 23.64 13.47 42.04
C ASN A 469 24.98 12.87 42.46
N GLU A 470 26.10 13.53 42.20
CA GLU A 470 27.43 13.03 42.56
C GLU A 470 28.20 14.06 43.38
N LEU A 471 28.85 13.60 44.46
CA LEU A 471 29.68 14.45 45.28
C LEU A 471 30.88 13.70 45.83
N LEU A 472 32.02 14.41 45.90
CA LEU A 472 33.24 13.93 46.51
C LEU A 472 33.31 14.39 47.97
N SER A 473 33.82 13.54 48.85
CA SER A 473 34.16 13.93 50.20
C SER A 473 35.42 14.83 50.26
N THR A 474 35.63 15.52 51.35
CA THR A 474 36.96 16.01 51.72
C THR A 474 37.92 14.82 51.89
N PRO A 475 39.24 14.99 51.57
CA PRO A 475 40.21 13.92 51.77
C PRO A 475 40.38 13.55 53.25
N VAL A 476 40.37 12.25 53.55
CA VAL A 476 40.69 11.67 54.88
C VAL A 476 42.15 11.35 54.91
N LYS A 477 42.92 11.91 55.86
CA LYS A 477 44.36 11.58 56.06
C LYS A 477 44.47 10.18 56.68
N ILE A 478 45.25 9.29 56.07
CA ILE A 478 45.51 7.95 56.59
C ILE A 478 46.82 7.99 57.36
N ILE A 479 46.81 7.46 58.62
CA ILE A 479 47.91 7.50 59.56
C ILE A 479 48.13 6.17 60.25
#